data_fda86400cb9b2722e32df7b34b333849
#
_entry.id   fda86400cb9b2722e32df7b34b333849
#
_cell.length_a   1.000
_cell.length_b   1.000
_cell.length_c   1.000
_cell.angle_alpha   90.00
_cell.angle_beta   90.00
_cell.angle_gamma   90.00
#
_symmetry.space_group_name_H-M   'P 1'
#
loop_
_entity.id
_entity.type
_entity.pdbx_description
1 polymer ?
#
loop_
_entity_poly.entity_id
_entity_poly.type
_entity_poly.pdbx_seq_one_letter_code
_entity_poly.pdbx_strand_id
1 'polypeptide(L)'
;AKRCRDILAKLTELSAGGEPFDRMRLTALIEEVVAPHRNFGVTIDVITPSDRAAEPVGARNPAILYGLGNLLENAIDFAHDRVLVDAKWDEDSVAVTISDDGPGFAPEILTRIGEPYVTSRRHHLNDTGEEPKGLGLGFFIAKTLLERSGATLSFENRAIPERGAVVGLHWSRSDFERPLTFAAA
;
A
#
# COMPACT_ATOMS: atom_id res chain seq x y z
N ALA A 1 -10.19 8.65 18.76
CA ALA A 1 -9.07 8.36 19.70
C ALA A 1 -8.59 6.89 19.66
N LYS A 2 -9.48 5.88 19.56
CA LYS A 2 -9.13 4.46 19.58
C LYS A 2 -8.29 4.08 18.34
N ARG A 3 -8.70 4.48 17.15
CA ARG A 3 -8.07 4.16 15.86
C ARG A 3 -6.70 4.82 15.65
N CYS A 4 -6.49 6.07 16.12
CA CYS A 4 -5.15 6.67 16.11
C CYS A 4 -4.18 5.86 16.97
N ARG A 5 -4.67 5.31 18.07
CA ARG A 5 -3.90 4.42 18.95
C ARG A 5 -3.59 3.10 18.26
N ASP A 6 -4.56 2.54 17.52
CA ASP A 6 -4.39 1.29 16.76
C ASP A 6 -3.37 1.46 15.61
N ILE A 7 -3.38 2.62 14.93
CA ILE A 7 -2.39 2.95 13.89
C ILE A 7 -1.00 3.12 14.50
N LEU A 8 -0.89 3.83 15.61
CA LEU A 8 0.37 3.99 16.33
C LEU A 8 0.88 2.64 16.88
N ALA A 9 -0.02 1.78 17.37
CA ALA A 9 0.32 0.43 17.82
C ALA A 9 0.85 -0.42 16.65
N LYS A 10 0.17 -0.43 15.48
CA LYS A 10 0.66 -1.12 14.27
C LYS A 10 2.03 -0.61 13.81
N LEU A 11 2.24 0.70 13.80
CA LEU A 11 3.55 1.28 13.46
C LEU A 11 4.63 0.87 14.46
N THR A 12 4.27 0.77 15.74
CA THR A 12 5.19 0.34 16.80
C THR A 12 5.49 -1.16 16.71
N GLU A 13 4.48 -1.99 16.41
CA GLU A 13 4.64 -3.44 16.16
C GLU A 13 5.54 -3.71 14.95
N LEU A 14 5.33 -2.97 13.84
CA LEU A 14 6.19 -3.06 12.65
C LEU A 14 7.64 -2.62 12.95
N SER A 15 7.83 -1.69 13.90
CA SER A 15 9.15 -1.28 14.35
C SER A 15 9.79 -2.29 15.31
N ALA A 16 9.00 -3.05 16.07
CA ALA A 16 9.49 -4.03 17.03
C ALA A 16 9.85 -5.39 16.38
N GLY A 17 9.38 -5.67 15.18
CA GLY A 17 9.56 -6.95 14.48
C GLY A 17 10.90 -7.14 13.75
N GLY A 18 11.81 -6.16 13.79
CA GLY A 18 13.16 -6.23 13.20
C GLY A 18 14.04 -5.11 13.72
N GLU A 19 15.36 -5.28 13.64
CA GLU A 19 16.25 -4.17 13.97
C GLU A 19 16.03 -3.00 13.00
N PRO A 20 16.03 -1.73 13.47
CA PRO A 20 15.80 -0.55 12.61
C PRO A 20 16.83 -0.40 11.47
N PHE A 21 17.89 -1.19 11.51
CA PHE A 21 18.98 -1.20 10.53
C PHE A 21 18.90 -2.38 9.56
N ASP A 22 17.89 -3.26 9.69
CA ASP A 22 17.73 -4.37 8.76
C ASP A 22 17.45 -3.84 7.36
N ARG A 23 18.31 -4.22 6.44
CA ARG A 23 18.12 -3.99 5.01
C ARG A 23 17.44 -5.20 4.39
N MET A 24 16.47 -4.94 3.55
CA MET A 24 15.72 -6.00 2.89
C MET A 24 15.56 -5.71 1.40
N ARG A 25 15.47 -6.76 0.62
CA ARG A 25 15.17 -6.67 -0.80
C ARG A 25 13.72 -6.25 -1.01
N LEU A 26 13.45 -5.55 -2.10
CA LEU A 26 12.08 -5.13 -2.45
C LEU A 26 11.10 -6.31 -2.47
N THR A 27 11.50 -7.45 -3.03
CA THR A 27 10.64 -8.64 -3.08
C THR A 27 10.35 -9.22 -1.69
N ALA A 28 11.30 -9.17 -0.77
CA ALA A 28 11.09 -9.59 0.62
C ALA A 28 10.14 -8.65 1.35
N LEU A 29 10.24 -7.33 1.10
CA LEU A 29 9.33 -6.33 1.64
C LEU A 29 7.89 -6.54 1.11
N ILE A 30 7.73 -6.79 -0.19
CA ILE A 30 6.42 -7.09 -0.78
C ILE A 30 5.84 -8.37 -0.18
N GLU A 31 6.64 -9.43 -0.04
CA GLU A 31 6.16 -10.69 0.53
C GLU A 31 5.77 -10.53 2.01
N GLU A 32 6.50 -9.74 2.81
CA GLU A 32 6.12 -9.43 4.19
C GLU A 32 4.74 -8.75 4.27
N VAL A 33 4.40 -7.90 3.30
CA VAL A 33 3.09 -7.25 3.20
C VAL A 33 2.01 -8.21 2.70
N VAL A 34 2.32 -9.07 1.74
CA VAL A 34 1.34 -9.95 1.07
C VAL A 34 1.03 -11.20 1.90
N ALA A 35 2.02 -11.79 2.57
CA ALA A 35 1.91 -13.07 3.25
C ALA A 35 0.72 -13.16 4.24
N PRO A 36 0.42 -12.14 5.07
CA PRO A 36 -0.72 -12.17 5.98
C PRO A 36 -2.09 -12.26 5.28
N HIS A 37 -2.16 -11.84 4.02
CA HIS A 37 -3.40 -11.74 3.25
C HIS A 37 -3.63 -12.93 2.31
N ARG A 38 -2.65 -13.84 2.16
CA ARG A 38 -2.84 -15.06 1.40
C ARG A 38 -3.93 -15.92 2.05
N ASN A 39 -4.82 -16.50 1.26
CA ASN A 39 -5.92 -17.38 1.68
C ASN A 39 -7.17 -16.69 2.28
N PHE A 40 -7.37 -15.41 2.05
CA PHE A 40 -8.58 -14.68 2.47
C PHE A 40 -9.64 -14.51 1.37
N GLY A 41 -9.75 -15.49 0.46
CA GLY A 41 -10.83 -15.52 -0.55
C GLY A 41 -10.52 -14.74 -1.84
N VAL A 42 -9.51 -13.88 -1.87
CA VAL A 42 -9.01 -13.19 -3.05
C VAL A 42 -7.64 -13.74 -3.44
N THR A 43 -7.42 -13.98 -4.72
CA THR A 43 -6.11 -14.42 -5.23
C THR A 43 -5.18 -13.21 -5.33
N ILE A 44 -4.00 -13.29 -4.71
CA ILE A 44 -2.99 -12.26 -4.79
C ILE A 44 -1.80 -12.79 -5.61
N ASP A 45 -1.61 -12.22 -6.79
CA ASP A 45 -0.48 -12.52 -7.66
C ASP A 45 0.61 -11.46 -7.48
N VAL A 46 1.85 -11.90 -7.35
CA VAL A 46 3.01 -11.03 -7.28
C VAL A 46 3.88 -11.25 -8.51
N ILE A 47 4.07 -10.20 -9.31
CA ILE A 47 4.94 -10.21 -10.49
C ILE A 47 6.19 -9.40 -10.20
N THR A 48 7.34 -9.97 -10.50
CA THR A 48 8.64 -9.31 -10.34
C THR A 48 9.52 -9.65 -11.54
N PRO A 49 10.53 -8.82 -11.88
CA PRO A 49 11.49 -9.15 -12.90
C PRO A 49 12.18 -10.50 -12.64
N SER A 50 12.45 -11.25 -13.71
CA SER A 50 13.16 -12.52 -13.63
C SER A 50 14.63 -12.34 -13.26
N ASP A 51 15.25 -11.25 -13.72
CA ASP A 51 16.59 -10.87 -13.33
C ASP A 51 16.57 -10.09 -12.01
N ARG A 52 17.21 -10.64 -11.00
CA ARG A 52 17.30 -10.06 -9.66
C ARG A 52 18.67 -9.49 -9.33
N ALA A 53 19.58 -9.46 -10.28
CA ALA A 53 20.94 -8.99 -10.05
C ALA A 53 20.99 -7.54 -9.55
N ALA A 54 20.08 -6.69 -10.07
CA ALA A 54 19.95 -5.29 -9.70
C ALA A 54 18.77 -5.00 -8.77
N GLU A 55 18.28 -5.99 -8.00
CA GLU A 55 17.16 -5.81 -7.11
C GLU A 55 17.46 -4.77 -6.02
N PRO A 56 16.57 -3.77 -5.80
CA PRO A 56 16.76 -2.74 -4.79
C PRO A 56 16.79 -3.32 -3.38
N VAL A 57 17.66 -2.78 -2.54
CA VAL A 57 17.79 -3.14 -1.13
C VAL A 57 17.61 -1.90 -0.28
N GLY A 58 16.42 -1.72 0.27
CA GLY A 58 16.07 -0.62 1.16
C GLY A 58 16.16 -0.97 2.64
N ALA A 59 15.99 0.02 3.50
CA ALA A 59 15.76 -0.22 4.91
C ALA A 59 14.38 -0.85 5.15
N ARG A 60 14.24 -1.70 6.16
CA ARG A 60 12.92 -2.18 6.62
C ARG A 60 12.16 -1.01 7.24
N ASN A 61 11.50 -0.23 6.40
CA ASN A 61 10.82 1.01 6.76
C ASN A 61 9.37 0.73 7.18
N PRO A 62 9.01 0.92 8.47
CA PRO A 62 7.64 0.71 8.94
C PRO A 62 6.59 1.55 8.19
N ALA A 63 6.98 2.75 7.72
CA ALA A 63 6.09 3.62 6.97
C ALA A 63 5.76 3.02 5.59
N ILE A 64 6.74 2.40 4.92
CA ILE A 64 6.52 1.72 3.63
C ILE A 64 5.67 0.46 3.86
N LEU A 65 6.01 -0.37 4.85
CA LEU A 65 5.26 -1.59 5.17
C LEU A 65 3.80 -1.27 5.50
N TYR A 66 3.55 -0.29 6.37
CA TYR A 66 2.20 0.13 6.72
C TYR A 66 1.46 0.72 5.51
N GLY A 67 2.13 1.59 4.74
CA GLY A 67 1.54 2.21 3.56
C GLY A 67 1.11 1.19 2.51
N LEU A 68 2.02 0.28 2.12
CA LEU A 68 1.73 -0.80 1.18
C LEU A 68 0.64 -1.74 1.72
N GLY A 69 0.69 -2.11 3.01
CA GLY A 69 -0.32 -2.95 3.64
C GLY A 69 -1.72 -2.34 3.54
N ASN A 70 -1.88 -1.05 3.82
CA ASN A 70 -3.17 -0.36 3.67
C ASN A 70 -3.67 -0.29 2.22
N LEU A 71 -2.76 -0.07 1.26
CA LEU A 71 -3.14 -0.07 -0.15
C LEU A 71 -3.57 -1.47 -0.60
N LEU A 72 -2.86 -2.50 -0.17
CA LEU A 72 -3.20 -3.90 -0.46
C LEU A 72 -4.53 -4.30 0.21
N GLU A 73 -4.75 -3.97 1.48
CA GLU A 73 -6.02 -4.20 2.18
C GLU A 73 -7.20 -3.54 1.43
N ASN A 74 -7.01 -2.31 0.94
CA ASN A 74 -8.04 -1.65 0.13
C ASN A 74 -8.29 -2.39 -1.18
N ALA A 75 -7.25 -2.82 -1.89
CA ALA A 75 -7.41 -3.58 -3.13
C ALA A 75 -8.16 -4.89 -2.88
N ILE A 76 -7.84 -5.63 -1.83
CA ILE A 76 -8.53 -6.87 -1.43
C ILE A 76 -10.00 -6.61 -1.09
N ASP A 77 -10.29 -5.55 -0.34
CA ASP A 77 -11.65 -5.20 0.09
C ASP A 77 -12.59 -4.87 -1.09
N PHE A 78 -12.05 -4.41 -2.22
CA PHE A 78 -12.81 -4.03 -3.41
C PHE A 78 -12.68 -5.01 -4.57
N ALA A 79 -11.71 -5.91 -4.56
CA ALA A 79 -11.55 -6.92 -5.59
C ALA A 79 -12.75 -7.86 -5.69
N HIS A 80 -13.01 -8.36 -6.90
CA HIS A 80 -13.92 -9.49 -7.10
C HIS A 80 -13.22 -10.80 -6.75
N ASP A 81 -12.11 -11.10 -7.43
CA ASP A 81 -11.43 -12.39 -7.31
C ASP A 81 -9.91 -12.23 -7.21
N ARG A 82 -9.35 -11.11 -7.72
CA ARG A 82 -7.91 -10.99 -7.95
C ARG A 82 -7.34 -9.63 -7.64
N VAL A 83 -6.20 -9.64 -6.96
CA VAL A 83 -5.30 -8.50 -6.79
C VAL A 83 -3.95 -8.85 -7.40
N LEU A 84 -3.38 -7.91 -8.16
CA LEU A 84 -2.05 -8.03 -8.76
C LEU A 84 -1.12 -7.00 -8.14
N VAL A 85 0.01 -7.46 -7.63
CA VAL A 85 1.14 -6.63 -7.18
C VAL A 85 2.27 -6.80 -8.19
N ASP A 86 2.55 -5.77 -8.98
CA ASP A 86 3.61 -5.76 -10.00
C ASP A 86 4.75 -4.85 -9.54
N ALA A 87 5.94 -5.40 -9.39
CA ALA A 87 7.14 -4.65 -9.01
C ALA A 87 8.12 -4.58 -10.19
N LYS A 88 8.64 -3.39 -10.44
CA LYS A 88 9.62 -3.11 -11.48
C LYS A 88 10.73 -2.24 -10.90
N TRP A 89 11.93 -2.41 -11.41
CA TRP A 89 13.08 -1.59 -11.05
C TRP A 89 14.10 -1.52 -12.18
N ASP A 90 14.87 -0.47 -12.15
CA ASP A 90 16.06 -0.26 -12.97
C ASP A 90 17.18 0.39 -12.13
N GLU A 91 18.19 0.96 -12.79
CA GLU A 91 19.30 1.62 -12.11
C GLU A 91 18.89 2.90 -11.37
N ASP A 92 17.82 3.58 -11.82
CA ASP A 92 17.40 4.89 -11.35
C ASP A 92 16.10 4.85 -10.52
N SER A 93 15.29 3.83 -10.70
CA SER A 93 13.91 3.84 -10.18
C SER A 93 13.46 2.51 -9.59
N VAL A 94 12.46 2.62 -8.71
CA VAL A 94 11.71 1.51 -8.11
C VAL A 94 10.23 1.83 -8.24
N ALA A 95 9.47 0.92 -8.83
CA ALA A 95 8.03 1.05 -9.00
C ALA A 95 7.31 -0.17 -8.44
N VAL A 96 6.20 0.06 -7.74
CA VAL A 96 5.27 -0.97 -7.29
C VAL A 96 3.87 -0.56 -7.70
N THR A 97 3.15 -1.44 -8.37
CA THR A 97 1.77 -1.21 -8.78
C THR A 97 0.87 -2.24 -8.11
N ILE A 98 -0.18 -1.78 -7.45
CA ILE A 98 -1.22 -2.64 -6.87
C ILE A 98 -2.49 -2.40 -7.68
N SER A 99 -3.08 -3.44 -8.24
CA SER A 99 -4.30 -3.36 -9.01
C SER A 99 -5.28 -4.48 -8.65
N ASP A 100 -6.57 -4.15 -8.68
CA ASP A 100 -7.66 -5.09 -8.44
C ASP A 100 -8.52 -5.28 -9.70
N ASP A 101 -9.47 -6.20 -9.63
CA ASP A 101 -10.48 -6.47 -10.64
C ASP A 101 -11.89 -6.02 -10.21
N GLY A 102 -11.97 -5.13 -9.25
CA GLY A 102 -13.20 -4.59 -8.70
C GLY A 102 -13.84 -3.49 -9.57
N PRO A 103 -14.72 -2.68 -8.99
CA PRO A 103 -15.42 -1.63 -9.74
C PRO A 103 -14.53 -0.44 -10.13
N GLY A 104 -13.33 -0.32 -9.55
CA GLY A 104 -12.47 0.86 -9.69
C GLY A 104 -12.90 2.02 -8.81
N PHE A 105 -12.20 3.15 -8.94
CA PHE A 105 -12.52 4.39 -8.24
C PHE A 105 -13.69 5.11 -8.92
N ALA A 106 -14.64 5.61 -8.13
CA ALA A 106 -15.65 6.52 -8.66
C ALA A 106 -14.98 7.84 -9.14
N PRO A 107 -15.46 8.46 -10.22
CA PRO A 107 -14.84 9.66 -10.77
C PRO A 107 -14.69 10.80 -9.75
N GLU A 108 -15.67 10.94 -8.86
CA GLU A 108 -15.68 11.96 -7.80
C GLU A 108 -14.61 11.69 -6.73
N ILE A 109 -14.20 10.43 -6.59
CA ILE A 109 -13.18 10.01 -5.64
C ILE A 109 -11.78 10.21 -6.23
N LEU A 110 -11.58 9.94 -7.52
CA LEU A 110 -10.27 10.04 -8.17
C LEU A 110 -9.60 11.40 -7.98
N THR A 111 -10.39 12.48 -7.99
CA THR A 111 -9.89 13.85 -7.82
C THR A 111 -9.52 14.20 -6.37
N ARG A 112 -9.96 13.37 -5.41
CA ARG A 112 -9.83 13.63 -3.98
C ARG A 112 -9.15 12.51 -3.20
N ILE A 113 -8.66 11.49 -3.90
CA ILE A 113 -7.96 10.35 -3.27
C ILE A 113 -6.78 10.87 -2.45
N GLY A 114 -6.71 10.41 -1.20
CA GLY A 114 -5.67 10.81 -0.28
C GLY A 114 -5.97 12.08 0.51
N GLU A 115 -7.15 12.70 0.35
CA GLU A 115 -7.67 13.65 1.33
C GLU A 115 -8.20 12.90 2.56
N PRO A 116 -8.11 13.50 3.76
CA PRO A 116 -8.69 12.89 4.95
C PRO A 116 -10.23 12.82 4.83
N TYR A 117 -10.81 11.74 5.34
CA TYR A 117 -12.25 11.48 5.36
C TYR A 117 -12.91 11.23 3.99
N VAL A 118 -12.14 11.04 2.93
CA VAL A 118 -12.66 10.61 1.63
C VAL A 118 -12.74 9.10 1.60
N THR A 119 -13.93 8.55 1.38
CA THR A 119 -14.17 7.11 1.25
C THR A 119 -15.18 6.83 0.16
N SER A 120 -14.92 5.83 -0.67
CA SER A 120 -15.88 5.31 -1.65
C SER A 120 -16.89 4.35 -1.02
N ARG A 121 -16.69 3.96 0.23
CA ARG A 121 -17.68 3.19 0.98
C ARG A 121 -18.89 4.07 1.25
N ARG A 122 -19.83 4.12 0.29
CA ARG A 122 -21.15 4.72 0.53
C ARG A 122 -21.73 4.04 1.77
N HIS A 123 -22.40 4.85 2.59
CA HIS A 123 -23.27 4.39 3.67
C HIS A 123 -24.28 3.38 3.13
N HIS A 124 -23.90 2.12 2.96
CA HIS A 124 -24.87 1.07 3.11
C HIS A 124 -25.14 1.06 4.61
N LEU A 125 -26.21 1.77 4.98
CA LEU A 125 -26.92 1.51 6.20
C LEU A 125 -27.34 0.05 6.11
N ASN A 126 -26.51 -0.83 6.62
CA ASN A 126 -26.96 -2.17 6.92
C ASN A 126 -27.95 -1.99 8.08
N ASP A 127 -29.15 -2.58 7.94
CA ASP A 127 -30.20 -2.63 8.96
C ASP A 127 -29.75 -3.25 10.30
N THR A 128 -28.48 -3.54 10.46
CA THR A 128 -27.88 -4.15 11.65
C THR A 128 -27.21 -3.17 12.62
N GLY A 129 -27.23 -1.86 12.34
CA GLY A 129 -26.73 -0.85 13.30
C GLY A 129 -25.21 -0.89 13.54
N GLU A 130 -24.44 -1.60 12.73
CA GLU A 130 -23.00 -1.57 12.83
C GLU A 130 -22.41 -0.31 12.18
N GLU A 131 -21.53 0.38 12.91
CA GLU A 131 -20.82 1.55 12.41
C GLU A 131 -20.07 1.24 11.11
N PRO A 132 -20.08 2.16 10.12
CA PRO A 132 -19.43 1.94 8.84
C PRO A 132 -17.92 1.64 9.04
N LYS A 133 -17.49 0.48 8.61
CA LYS A 133 -16.08 0.07 8.64
C LYS A 133 -15.27 0.96 7.68
N GLY A 134 -14.73 2.07 8.18
CA GLY A 134 -13.73 2.87 7.49
C GLY A 134 -14.03 4.37 7.47
N LEU A 135 -13.24 5.15 8.25
CA LEU A 135 -13.32 6.62 8.30
C LEU A 135 -12.62 7.33 7.12
N GLY A 136 -12.15 6.61 6.09
CA GLY A 136 -11.37 7.21 5.00
C GLY A 136 -9.99 7.73 5.42
N LEU A 137 -9.52 7.38 6.62
CA LEU A 137 -8.22 7.83 7.14
C LEU A 137 -7.08 6.89 6.75
N GLY A 138 -7.35 5.60 6.53
CA GLY A 138 -6.30 4.61 6.21
C GLY A 138 -5.55 4.99 4.94
N PHE A 139 -6.28 5.34 3.89
CA PHE A 139 -5.70 5.73 2.62
C PHE A 139 -4.90 7.04 2.71
N PHE A 140 -5.44 8.05 3.41
CA PHE A 140 -4.74 9.31 3.67
C PHE A 140 -3.42 9.10 4.43
N ILE A 141 -3.44 8.27 5.47
CA ILE A 141 -2.23 7.97 6.26
C ILE A 141 -1.24 7.17 5.42
N ALA A 142 -1.69 6.15 4.68
CA ALA A 142 -0.85 5.39 3.78
C ALA A 142 -0.15 6.28 2.77
N LYS A 143 -0.90 7.16 2.07
CA LYS A 143 -0.35 8.14 1.14
C LYS A 143 0.69 9.02 1.80
N THR A 144 0.35 9.63 2.94
CA THR A 144 1.26 10.52 3.67
C THR A 144 2.57 9.83 4.06
N LEU A 145 2.49 8.61 4.55
CA LEU A 145 3.67 7.84 4.96
C LEU A 145 4.56 7.45 3.77
N LEU A 146 3.94 7.04 2.66
CA LEU A 146 4.65 6.67 1.45
C LEU A 146 5.30 7.89 0.79
N GLU A 147 4.60 9.03 0.70
CA GLU A 147 5.18 10.28 0.20
C GLU A 147 6.36 10.75 1.06
N ARG A 148 6.27 10.61 2.38
CA ARG A 148 7.40 10.91 3.29
C ARG A 148 8.58 9.96 3.15
N SER A 149 8.37 8.76 2.61
CA SER A 149 9.45 7.84 2.24
C SER A 149 10.11 8.17 0.90
N GLY A 150 9.62 9.21 0.20
CA GLY A 150 10.10 9.63 -1.11
C GLY A 150 9.29 9.06 -2.28
N ALA A 151 8.18 8.36 -2.02
CA ALA A 151 7.33 7.86 -3.09
C ALA A 151 6.48 8.97 -3.73
N THR A 152 6.26 8.83 -5.03
CA THR A 152 5.15 9.50 -5.74
C THR A 152 4.05 8.48 -5.98
N LEU A 153 2.80 8.86 -5.72
CA LEU A 153 1.64 7.99 -5.91
C LEU A 153 0.80 8.43 -7.10
N SER A 154 0.30 7.47 -7.85
CA SER A 154 -0.70 7.67 -8.91
C SER A 154 -1.92 6.78 -8.68
N PHE A 155 -3.09 7.27 -9.11
CA PHE A 155 -4.36 6.60 -8.94
C PHE A 155 -5.13 6.66 -10.24
N GLU A 156 -5.51 5.51 -10.76
CA GLU A 156 -6.25 5.41 -12.01
C GLU A 156 -7.15 4.18 -12.01
N ASN A 157 -8.03 4.10 -12.97
CA ASN A 157 -8.80 2.91 -13.26
C ASN A 157 -8.21 2.19 -14.47
N ARG A 158 -8.35 0.87 -14.52
CA ARG A 158 -7.99 0.09 -15.70
C ARG A 158 -8.75 0.59 -16.93
N ALA A 159 -8.11 0.49 -18.09
CA ALA A 159 -8.73 0.84 -19.35
C ALA A 159 -9.81 -0.18 -19.72
N ILE A 160 -10.92 0.31 -20.27
CA ILE A 160 -12.01 -0.54 -20.82
C ILE A 160 -11.41 -1.47 -21.90
N PRO A 161 -11.77 -2.77 -21.96
CA PRO A 161 -12.90 -3.42 -21.26
C PRO A 161 -12.60 -3.93 -19.84
N GLU A 162 -11.38 -3.83 -19.37
CA GLU A 162 -11.02 -4.24 -18.03
C GLU A 162 -11.63 -3.30 -16.99
N ARG A 163 -11.77 -3.81 -15.77
CA ARG A 163 -12.25 -3.03 -14.62
C ARG A 163 -11.27 -3.18 -13.48
N GLY A 164 -11.33 -2.25 -12.53
CA GLY A 164 -10.53 -2.27 -11.33
C GLY A 164 -9.78 -0.97 -11.11
N ALA A 165 -9.31 -0.80 -9.89
CA ALA A 165 -8.44 0.31 -9.52
C ALA A 165 -6.98 -0.06 -9.73
N VAL A 166 -6.17 0.95 -9.99
CA VAL A 166 -4.72 0.85 -10.09
C VAL A 166 -4.09 1.92 -9.23
N VAL A 167 -3.24 1.51 -8.33
CA VAL A 167 -2.43 2.40 -7.48
C VAL A 167 -0.97 2.17 -7.82
N GLY A 168 -0.33 3.18 -8.40
CA GLY A 168 1.09 3.17 -8.69
C GLY A 168 1.89 3.89 -7.62
N LEU A 169 3.04 3.34 -7.26
CA LEU A 169 4.05 3.93 -6.39
C LEU A 169 5.36 3.97 -7.14
N HIS A 170 6.05 5.09 -7.04
CA HIS A 170 7.34 5.29 -7.68
C HIS A 170 8.30 6.01 -6.74
N TRP A 171 9.49 5.45 -6.57
CA TRP A 171 10.62 6.06 -5.86
C TRP A 171 11.78 6.27 -6.82
N SER A 172 12.60 7.29 -6.59
CA SER A 172 13.97 7.21 -7.07
C SER A 172 14.67 6.07 -6.33
N ARG A 173 15.61 5.40 -6.97
CA ARG A 173 16.35 4.32 -6.32
C ARG A 173 17.07 4.81 -5.08
N SER A 174 17.64 6.02 -5.12
CA SER A 174 18.31 6.65 -3.99
C SER A 174 17.39 6.92 -2.80
N ASP A 175 16.10 7.24 -3.04
CA ASP A 175 15.13 7.45 -1.96
C ASP A 175 14.73 6.12 -1.34
N PHE A 176 14.48 5.10 -2.15
CA PHE A 176 14.11 3.77 -1.66
C PHE A 176 15.24 3.13 -0.85
N GLU A 177 16.48 3.24 -1.30
CA GLU A 177 17.66 2.64 -0.66
C GLU A 177 18.24 3.49 0.48
N ARG A 178 17.67 4.68 0.74
CA ARG A 178 18.12 5.59 1.80
C ARG A 178 18.05 4.91 3.17
N PRO A 179 19.12 5.00 3.98
CA PRO A 179 19.07 4.56 5.37
C PRO A 179 18.02 5.34 6.17
N LEU A 180 17.36 4.69 7.13
CA LEU A 180 16.52 5.38 8.08
C LEU A 180 17.41 6.25 8.98
N THR A 181 17.26 7.57 8.88
CA THR A 181 17.86 8.51 9.82
C THR A 181 16.86 8.79 10.93
N PHE A 182 17.15 8.30 12.14
CA PHE A 182 16.42 8.75 13.31
C PHE A 182 17.00 10.11 13.69
N ALA A 183 16.14 11.15 13.69
CA ALA A 183 16.53 12.41 14.32
C ALA A 183 16.83 12.09 15.78
N ALA A 184 18.07 12.30 16.20
CA ALA A 184 18.42 12.24 17.61
C ALA A 184 17.56 13.29 18.34
N ALA A 185 16.78 12.83 19.33
CA ALA A 185 15.96 13.68 20.17
C ALA A 185 16.83 14.54 21.09
#